data_bcc2ca42066cfa97a3dd9a1f4f42beb2
#
_entry.id   bcc2ca42066cfa97a3dd9a1f4f42beb2
#
_cell.length_a   1.000
_cell.length_b   1.000
_cell.length_c   1.000
_cell.angle_alpha   90.00
_cell.angle_beta   90.00
_cell.angle_gamma   90.00
#
_symmetry.space_group_name_H-M   'P 1'
#
loop_
_entity.id
_entity.type
_entity.pdbx_description
1 polymer ?
#
loop_
_entity_poly.entity_id
_entity_poly.type
_entity_poly.pdbx_seq_one_letter_code
_entity_poly.pdbx_strand_id
1 'polypeptide(L)'
;MLREDVSVIAQAIQWVREEPVWLCTVLSTYGSSPRSPGSLLVAKGDGIYVGSLSGGCIEEDFIQRIQQGQYLKNSQVVRYGQGGVEAKVNLPCDGSLDVLIEYLPQNKFSYQYLIQIQTALLGYSAIIKKLT
;
A
#
# COMPACT_ATOMS: atom_id res chain seq x y z
N MET A 1 -10.06 0.45 10.40
CA MET A 1 -9.34 -0.12 9.26
C MET A 1 -9.94 0.32 7.94
N LEU A 2 -11.23 0.07 7.73
CA LEU A 2 -11.87 0.46 6.46
C LEU A 2 -11.83 1.97 6.21
N ARG A 3 -11.99 2.77 7.26
CA ARG A 3 -11.92 4.22 7.18
C ARG A 3 -10.53 4.71 6.77
N GLU A 4 -9.49 4.05 7.29
CA GLU A 4 -8.10 4.34 6.92
C GLU A 4 -7.83 4.01 5.45
N ASP A 5 -8.33 2.87 4.98
CA ASP A 5 -8.16 2.45 3.59
C ASP A 5 -8.85 3.42 2.61
N VAL A 6 -10.06 3.88 2.96
CA VAL A 6 -10.77 4.88 2.17
C VAL A 6 -9.95 6.17 2.07
N SER A 7 -9.35 6.59 3.19
CA SER A 7 -8.52 7.78 3.26
C SER A 7 -7.28 7.66 2.37
N VAL A 8 -6.63 6.49 2.39
CA VAL A 8 -5.45 6.22 1.55
C VAL A 8 -5.81 6.31 0.07
N ILE A 9 -6.91 5.68 -0.32
CA ILE A 9 -7.34 5.69 -1.72
C ILE A 9 -7.75 7.10 -2.17
N ALA A 10 -8.43 7.86 -1.32
CA ALA A 10 -8.77 9.25 -1.63
C ALA A 10 -7.52 10.09 -1.91
N GLN A 11 -6.47 9.89 -1.12
CA GLN A 11 -5.20 10.58 -1.33
C GLN A 11 -4.52 10.15 -2.63
N ALA A 12 -4.57 8.84 -2.93
CA ALA A 12 -4.01 8.31 -4.17
C ALA A 12 -4.68 8.92 -5.39
N ILE A 13 -6.00 9.05 -5.36
CA ILE A 13 -6.77 9.67 -6.45
C ILE A 13 -6.33 11.12 -6.66
N GLN A 14 -6.17 11.86 -5.59
CA GLN A 14 -5.74 13.26 -5.67
C GLN A 14 -4.34 13.37 -6.27
N TRP A 15 -3.41 12.55 -5.77
CA TRP A 15 -2.01 12.62 -6.21
C TRP A 15 -1.80 12.15 -7.64
N VAL A 16 -2.52 11.10 -8.09
CA VAL A 16 -2.32 10.53 -9.43
C VAL A 16 -2.74 11.50 -10.54
N ARG A 17 -3.51 12.50 -10.22
CA ARG A 17 -3.86 13.56 -11.18
C ARG A 17 -2.65 14.38 -11.61
N GLU A 18 -1.63 14.47 -10.77
CA GLU A 18 -0.49 15.34 -10.98
C GLU A 18 0.82 14.59 -11.20
N GLU A 19 0.94 13.38 -10.67
CA GLU A 19 2.19 12.61 -10.72
C GLU A 19 1.94 11.12 -10.51
N PRO A 20 2.90 10.26 -10.85
CA PRO A 20 2.76 8.83 -10.57
C PRO A 20 2.70 8.56 -9.07
N VAL A 21 2.00 7.50 -8.71
CA VAL A 21 1.93 7.02 -7.32
C VAL A 21 2.23 5.52 -7.26
N TRP A 22 2.63 5.06 -6.08
CA TRP A 22 2.82 3.65 -5.77
C TRP A 22 1.77 3.26 -4.75
N LEU A 23 0.86 2.37 -5.16
CA LEU A 23 -0.16 1.82 -4.27
C LEU A 23 0.32 0.48 -3.76
N CYS A 24 0.35 0.32 -2.45
CA CYS A 24 0.90 -0.86 -1.81
C CYS A 24 -0.14 -1.50 -0.91
N THR A 25 -0.25 -2.82 -1.00
CA THR A 25 -1.25 -3.60 -0.27
C THR A 25 -0.57 -4.75 0.43
N VAL A 26 -0.84 -4.92 1.72
CA VAL A 26 -0.40 -6.11 2.45
C VAL A 26 -1.26 -7.29 1.98
N LEU A 27 -0.63 -8.29 1.36
CA LEU A 27 -1.33 -9.48 0.87
C LEU A 27 -1.44 -10.55 1.94
N SER A 28 -0.35 -10.81 2.65
CA SER A 28 -0.30 -11.84 3.68
C SER A 28 0.70 -11.45 4.75
N THR A 29 0.45 -11.94 5.96
CA THR A 29 1.34 -11.74 7.10
C THR A 29 1.63 -13.10 7.72
N TYR A 30 2.85 -13.27 8.23
CA TYR A 30 3.32 -14.49 8.86
C TYR A 30 3.97 -14.14 10.20
N GLY A 31 3.63 -14.89 11.24
CA GLY A 31 4.10 -14.57 12.58
C GLY A 31 3.43 -13.32 13.13
N SER A 32 4.10 -12.63 14.03
CA SER A 32 3.58 -11.40 14.61
C SER A 32 3.72 -10.24 13.63
N SER A 33 2.61 -9.58 13.31
CA SER A 33 2.61 -8.38 12.47
C SER A 33 1.60 -7.40 13.03
N PRO A 34 1.96 -6.11 13.15
CA PRO A 34 1.04 -5.11 13.69
C PRO A 34 -0.08 -4.72 12.73
N ARG A 35 0.03 -5.10 11.45
CA ARG A 35 -0.99 -4.77 10.44
C ARG A 35 -1.54 -6.04 9.83
N SER A 36 -2.82 -6.00 9.47
CA SER A 36 -3.50 -7.15 8.87
C SER A 36 -3.47 -7.10 7.35
N PRO A 37 -3.69 -8.25 6.68
CA PRO A 37 -3.84 -8.26 5.24
C PRO A 37 -4.91 -7.26 4.78
N GLY A 38 -4.68 -6.65 3.62
CA GLY A 38 -5.55 -5.61 3.09
C GLY A 38 -5.15 -4.20 3.48
N SER A 39 -4.22 -4.02 4.42
CA SER A 39 -3.75 -2.69 4.79
C SER A 39 -3.08 -2.01 3.60
N LEU A 40 -3.31 -0.71 3.46
CA LEU A 40 -2.90 0.07 2.30
C LEU A 40 -1.93 1.18 2.66
N LEU A 41 -1.06 1.49 1.71
CA LEU A 41 -0.19 2.66 1.74
C LEU A 41 -0.08 3.20 0.31
N VAL A 42 -0.11 4.52 0.16
CA VAL A 42 0.20 5.16 -1.13
C VAL A 42 1.33 6.14 -0.95
N ALA A 43 2.26 6.15 -1.90
CA ALA A 43 3.43 7.00 -1.86
C ALA A 43 3.62 7.74 -3.17
N LYS A 44 4.27 8.90 -3.09
CA LYS A 44 4.76 9.65 -4.25
C LYS A 44 6.27 9.45 -4.40
N GLY A 45 6.79 9.84 -5.56
CA GLY A 45 8.21 9.71 -5.84
C GLY A 45 9.13 10.54 -4.96
N ASP A 46 8.61 11.58 -4.31
CA ASP A 46 9.38 12.42 -3.38
C ASP A 46 9.49 11.83 -1.97
N GLY A 47 8.86 10.68 -1.73
CA GLY A 47 8.91 10.01 -0.44
C GLY A 47 7.77 10.34 0.51
N ILE A 48 6.87 11.23 0.13
CA ILE A 48 5.67 11.53 0.94
C ILE A 48 4.69 10.37 0.77
N TYR A 49 4.15 9.88 1.88
CA TYR A 49 3.22 8.75 1.85
C TYR A 49 2.14 8.88 2.92
N VAL A 50 1.04 8.15 2.72
CA VAL A 50 -0.01 7.96 3.72
C VAL A 50 -0.36 6.48 3.81
N GLY A 51 -0.81 6.05 4.98
CA GLY A 51 -1.12 4.66 5.25
C GLY A 51 -0.01 3.96 5.98
N SER A 52 -0.14 2.64 6.14
CA SER A 52 0.84 1.85 6.86
C SER A 52 0.81 0.40 6.39
N LEU A 53 1.97 -0.22 6.26
CA LEU A 53 2.13 -1.63 5.92
C LEU A 53 2.49 -2.47 7.13
N SER A 54 3.22 -1.91 8.07
CA SER A 54 3.81 -2.67 9.18
C SER A 54 3.73 -1.95 10.52
N GLY A 55 3.05 -0.80 10.57
CA GLY A 55 3.02 0.01 11.78
C GLY A 55 4.33 0.73 12.06
N GLY A 56 5.13 1.00 11.03
CA GLY A 56 6.38 1.75 11.13
C GLY A 56 7.65 0.94 10.97
N CYS A 57 7.54 -0.38 10.76
CA CYS A 57 8.72 -1.26 10.70
C CYS A 57 9.49 -1.12 9.37
N ILE A 58 8.79 -1.11 8.25
CA ILE A 58 9.43 -1.19 6.93
C ILE A 58 9.19 0.05 6.06
N GLU A 59 8.36 0.97 6.49
CA GLU A 59 7.95 2.10 5.66
C GLU A 59 9.13 2.92 5.18
N GLU A 60 10.09 3.23 6.04
CA GLU A 60 11.27 4.01 5.63
C GLU A 60 12.09 3.32 4.56
N ASP A 61 12.36 2.03 4.73
CA ASP A 61 13.11 1.25 3.74
C ASP A 61 12.36 1.22 2.40
N PHE A 62 11.08 0.98 2.47
CA PHE A 62 10.22 0.93 1.30
C PHE A 62 10.23 2.26 0.53
N ILE A 63 10.08 3.37 1.25
CA ILE A 63 10.08 4.71 0.65
C ILE A 63 11.42 5.04 0.00
N GLN A 64 12.53 4.68 0.64
CA GLN A 64 13.86 4.85 0.04
C GLN A 64 13.99 4.10 -1.28
N ARG A 65 13.46 2.87 -1.34
CA ARG A 65 13.50 2.07 -2.58
C ARG A 65 12.66 2.69 -3.69
N ILE A 66 11.53 3.29 -3.35
CA ILE A 66 10.72 4.05 -4.31
C ILE A 66 11.52 5.23 -4.84
N GLN A 67 12.16 6.00 -3.97
CA GLN A 67 12.96 7.16 -4.36
C GLN A 67 14.15 6.77 -5.24
N GLN A 68 14.68 5.56 -5.06
CA GLN A 68 15.78 5.03 -5.86
C GLN A 68 15.32 4.45 -7.20
N GLY A 69 14.03 4.44 -7.48
CA GLY A 69 13.49 3.96 -8.73
C GLY A 69 13.40 2.45 -8.85
N GLN A 70 13.35 1.72 -7.73
CA GLN A 70 13.35 0.25 -7.76
C GLN A 70 12.02 -0.36 -8.18
N TYR A 71 10.90 0.34 -7.99
CA TYR A 71 9.58 -0.22 -8.19
C TYR A 71 8.86 0.46 -9.35
N LEU A 72 9.39 0.28 -10.57
CA LEU A 72 8.83 0.90 -11.78
C LEU A 72 8.05 -0.07 -12.67
N LYS A 73 7.78 -1.28 -12.18
CA LYS A 73 6.94 -2.24 -12.89
C LYS A 73 5.47 -2.01 -12.53
N ASN A 74 4.58 -2.41 -13.44
CA ASN A 74 3.13 -2.21 -13.25
C ASN A 74 2.62 -2.87 -11.97
N SER A 75 3.15 -4.03 -11.63
CA SER A 75 2.72 -4.77 -10.46
C SER A 75 3.81 -5.76 -10.07
N GLN A 76 4.10 -5.85 -8.77
CA GLN A 76 5.06 -6.83 -8.26
C GLN A 76 4.78 -7.11 -6.79
N VAL A 77 5.19 -8.29 -6.34
CA VAL A 77 5.07 -8.71 -4.94
C VAL A 77 6.46 -8.76 -4.32
N VAL A 78 6.61 -8.15 -3.16
CA VAL A 78 7.86 -8.13 -2.41
C VAL A 78 7.61 -8.69 -1.03
N ARG A 79 8.47 -9.60 -0.58
CA ARG A 79 8.41 -10.12 0.79
C ARG A 79 9.42 -9.40 1.66
N TYR A 80 8.96 -8.93 2.80
CA TYR A 80 9.79 -8.39 3.87
C TYR A 80 9.82 -9.37 5.03
N GLY A 81 10.99 -9.53 5.64
CA GLY A 81 11.19 -10.42 6.76
C GLY A 81 11.77 -11.78 6.37
N GLN A 82 11.50 -12.80 7.16
CA GLN A 82 12.09 -14.12 7.00
C GLN A 82 11.71 -14.74 5.65
N GLY A 83 12.70 -15.23 4.91
CA GLY A 83 12.50 -15.82 3.58
C GLY A 83 12.35 -14.80 2.47
N GLY A 84 12.48 -13.50 2.79
CA GLY A 84 12.36 -12.43 1.83
C GLY A 84 13.68 -12.02 1.22
N VAL A 85 13.57 -11.27 0.14
CA VAL A 85 14.71 -10.62 -0.52
C VAL A 85 15.11 -9.43 0.34
N GLU A 86 16.28 -9.53 0.96
CA GLU A 86 17.01 -8.41 1.57
C GLU A 86 16.18 -7.30 2.23
N ALA A 87 15.52 -7.60 3.33
CA ALA A 87 15.10 -6.54 4.20
C ALA A 87 16.34 -6.05 4.96
N LYS A 88 16.81 -4.86 4.67
CA LYS A 88 17.87 -4.21 5.46
C LYS A 88 17.40 -3.87 6.85
N VAL A 89 16.11 -4.03 7.09
CA VAL A 89 15.46 -3.75 8.37
C VAL A 89 14.82 -5.04 8.86
N ASN A 90 15.23 -5.49 10.04
CA ASN A 90 14.55 -6.59 10.70
C ASN A 90 13.18 -6.09 11.18
N LEU A 91 12.13 -6.86 10.86
CA LEU A 91 10.83 -6.59 11.44
C LEU A 91 10.92 -6.81 12.94
N PRO A 92 10.59 -5.81 13.79
CA PRO A 92 10.69 -5.96 15.25
C PRO A 92 9.80 -7.07 15.80
N CYS A 93 8.85 -7.55 15.01
CA CYS A 93 7.91 -8.58 15.40
C CYS A 93 8.33 -9.99 14.94
N ASP A 94 9.55 -10.17 14.44
CA ASP A 94 10.06 -11.44 13.91
C ASP A 94 9.15 -12.10 12.86
N GLY A 95 8.24 -11.33 12.29
CA GLY A 95 7.32 -11.82 11.28
C GLY A 95 7.81 -11.52 9.88
N SER A 96 6.98 -11.88 8.91
CA SER A 96 7.19 -11.51 7.52
C SER A 96 5.88 -11.10 6.89
N LEU A 97 5.95 -10.34 5.82
CA LEU A 97 4.76 -9.96 5.07
C LEU A 97 5.05 -9.85 3.58
N ASP A 98 4.03 -10.15 2.80
CA ASP A 98 4.06 -9.98 1.36
C ASP A 98 3.29 -8.71 1.02
N VAL A 99 3.91 -7.86 0.22
CA VAL A 99 3.33 -6.58 -0.20
C VAL A 99 3.20 -6.56 -1.71
N LEU A 100 1.99 -6.28 -2.19
CA LEU A 100 1.76 -5.98 -3.59
C LEU A 100 2.09 -4.51 -3.81
N ILE A 101 2.98 -4.23 -4.75
CA ILE A 101 3.36 -2.87 -5.12
C ILE A 101 2.87 -2.61 -6.53
N GLU A 102 2.00 -1.63 -6.69
CA GLU A 102 1.46 -1.24 -7.97
C GLU A 102 1.94 0.16 -8.33
N TYR A 103 2.74 0.25 -9.38
CA TYR A 103 3.14 1.53 -9.93
C TYR A 103 2.01 2.05 -10.83
N LEU A 104 1.47 3.19 -10.47
CA LEU A 104 0.36 3.83 -11.19
C LEU A 104 0.87 5.13 -11.83
N PRO A 105 1.14 5.11 -13.15
CA PRO A 105 1.56 6.34 -13.82
C PRO A 105 0.44 7.37 -13.85
N GLN A 106 0.80 8.62 -14.06
CA GLN A 106 -0.15 9.71 -14.18
C GLN A 106 -0.89 9.58 -15.52
N ASN A 107 -2.00 8.86 -15.52
CA ASN A 107 -2.85 8.73 -16.69
C ASN A 107 -4.28 8.40 -16.30
N LYS A 108 -5.16 8.41 -17.30
CA LYS A 108 -6.57 8.15 -17.15
C LYS A 108 -6.87 6.77 -16.58
N PHE A 109 -6.09 5.77 -16.98
CA PHE A 109 -6.33 4.39 -16.55
C PHE A 109 -6.04 4.21 -15.06
N SER A 110 -4.96 4.80 -14.58
CA SER A 110 -4.63 4.80 -13.14
C SER A 110 -5.72 5.48 -12.33
N TYR A 111 -6.18 6.62 -12.78
CA TYR A 111 -7.25 7.37 -12.13
C TYR A 111 -8.53 6.53 -12.05
N GLN A 112 -8.94 5.93 -13.16
CA GLN A 112 -10.16 5.11 -13.22
C GLN A 112 -10.03 3.86 -12.32
N TYR A 113 -8.87 3.24 -12.29
CA TYR A 113 -8.59 2.09 -11.44
C TYR A 113 -8.78 2.45 -9.96
N LEU A 114 -8.24 3.58 -9.53
CA LEU A 114 -8.39 4.05 -8.15
C LEU A 114 -9.85 4.41 -7.82
N ILE A 115 -10.57 5.00 -8.76
CA ILE A 115 -11.99 5.29 -8.57
C ILE A 115 -12.78 3.99 -8.38
N GLN A 116 -12.47 2.94 -9.13
CA GLN A 116 -13.11 1.64 -8.95
C GLN A 116 -12.86 1.06 -7.57
N ILE A 117 -11.62 1.16 -7.08
CA ILE A 117 -11.29 0.70 -5.72
C ILE A 117 -12.06 1.51 -4.68
N GLN A 118 -12.11 2.82 -4.83
CA GLN A 118 -12.85 3.70 -3.93
C GLN A 118 -14.33 3.31 -3.88
N THR A 119 -14.93 3.09 -5.03
CA THR A 119 -16.33 2.70 -5.13
C THR A 119 -16.59 1.37 -4.40
N ALA A 120 -15.69 0.40 -4.59
CA ALA A 120 -15.80 -0.90 -3.93
C ALA A 120 -15.68 -0.77 -2.41
N LEU A 121 -14.73 0.02 -1.93
CA LEU A 121 -14.54 0.24 -0.49
C LEU A 121 -15.75 0.94 0.14
N LEU A 122 -16.29 1.95 -0.52
CA LEU A 122 -17.47 2.67 -0.03
C LEU A 122 -18.70 1.79 -0.06
N GLY A 123 -18.86 0.96 -1.09
CA GLY A 123 -19.96 0.00 -1.18
C GLY A 123 -19.90 -1.04 -0.08
N TYR A 124 -18.72 -1.58 0.21
CA TYR A 124 -18.51 -2.52 1.29
C TYR A 124 -18.83 -1.88 2.65
N SER A 125 -18.39 -0.65 2.86
CA SER A 125 -18.66 0.10 4.08
C SER A 125 -20.16 0.29 4.31
N ALA A 126 -20.92 0.59 3.26
CA ALA A 126 -22.37 0.74 3.33
C ALA A 126 -23.07 -0.56 3.68
N ILE A 127 -22.59 -1.69 3.14
CA ILE A 127 -23.13 -3.02 3.44
C ILE A 127 -22.92 -3.36 4.92
N ILE A 128 -21.72 -3.15 5.41
CA ILE A 128 -21.40 -3.41 6.82
C ILE A 128 -22.28 -2.57 7.75
N LYS A 129 -22.49 -1.31 7.41
CA LYS A 129 -23.38 -0.43 8.18
C LYS A 129 -24.81 -0.97 8.26
N LYS A 130 -25.32 -1.54 7.16
CA LYS A 130 -26.67 -2.12 7.11
C LYS A 130 -26.79 -3.38 7.96
N LEU A 131 -25.72 -4.14 8.11
CA LEU A 131 -25.72 -5.38 8.87
C LEU A 131 -25.57 -5.17 10.38
N THR A 132 -25.17 -4.01 10.79
CA THR A 132 -25.00 -3.66 12.21
C THR A 132 -26.09 -2.72 12.69
#